data_3d40731013f5458147fce36e80c3228b
#
_entry.id   3d40731013f5458147fce36e80c3228b
#
_cell.length_a   1.000
_cell.length_b   1.000
_cell.length_c   1.000
_cell.angle_alpha   90.00
_cell.angle_beta   90.00
_cell.angle_gamma   90.00
#
_symmetry.space_group_name_H-M   'P 1'
#
loop_
_entity.id
_entity.type
_entity.pdbx_description
1 polymer ?
#
loop_
_entity_poly.entity_id
_entity_poly.type
_entity_poly.pdbx_seq_one_letter_code
_entity_poly.pdbx_strand_id
1 'polypeptide(L)'
;MATEELFERIYIVASQIPKGRVATYGQLAFYVGVPRGGRLAGRAMANAPQGRNIPCHRVVNSAGRCAPGYTEQKKLLEKEGIVFSKNGHVDMQRHLWNPGENAQNESELSQIP
;
A
#
# COMPACT_ATOMS: atom_id res chain seq x y z
N MET A 1 13.83 -5.68 16.48
CA MET A 1 12.36 -5.54 16.49
C MET A 1 11.72 -6.86 16.11
N ALA A 2 10.74 -7.28 16.87
CA ALA A 2 10.04 -8.53 16.59
C ALA A 2 9.20 -8.40 15.30
N THR A 3 9.02 -9.53 14.61
CA THR A 3 8.23 -9.58 13.39
C THR A 3 6.81 -9.04 13.60
N GLU A 4 6.20 -9.36 14.72
CA GLU A 4 4.86 -8.89 15.04
C GLU A 4 4.78 -7.37 15.16
N GLU A 5 5.80 -6.74 15.73
CA GLU A 5 5.87 -5.29 15.82
C GLU A 5 6.05 -4.66 14.46
N LEU A 6 6.85 -5.28 13.59
CA LEU A 6 7.02 -4.80 12.21
C LEU A 6 5.72 -4.92 11.43
N PHE A 7 5.02 -6.03 11.57
CA PHE A 7 3.72 -6.20 10.92
C PHE A 7 2.74 -5.13 11.38
N GLU A 8 2.70 -4.85 12.68
CA GLU A 8 1.79 -3.82 13.20
C GLU A 8 2.10 -2.45 12.61
N ARG A 9 3.38 -2.10 12.51
CA ARG A 9 3.78 -0.83 11.89
C ARG A 9 3.41 -0.77 10.41
N ILE A 10 3.56 -1.89 9.70
CA ILE A 10 3.16 -1.98 8.30
C ILE A 10 1.64 -1.75 8.17
N TYR A 11 0.84 -2.34 9.06
CA TYR A 11 -0.61 -2.14 9.04
C TYR A 11 -0.99 -0.67 9.30
N ILE A 12 -0.29 -0.02 10.19
CA ILE A 12 -0.52 1.41 10.47
C ILE A 12 -0.24 2.24 9.22
N VAL A 13 0.88 2.00 8.54
CA VAL A 13 1.21 2.72 7.32
C VAL A 13 0.21 2.42 6.22
N ALA A 14 -0.12 1.14 6.02
CA ALA A 14 -1.09 0.75 4.98
C ALA A 14 -2.46 1.41 5.21
N SER A 15 -2.85 1.58 6.46
CA SER A 15 -4.12 2.20 6.80
C SER A 15 -4.19 3.68 6.43
N GLN A 16 -3.07 4.29 6.12
CA GLN A 16 -3.01 5.70 5.70
C GLN A 16 -3.15 5.87 4.19
N ILE A 17 -3.08 4.79 3.40
CA ILE A 17 -3.21 4.88 1.94
C ILE A 17 -4.63 5.34 1.62
N PRO A 18 -4.78 6.51 0.98
CA PRO A 18 -6.12 7.02 0.70
C PRO A 18 -6.79 6.28 -0.44
N LYS A 19 -8.11 6.38 -0.49
CA LYS A 19 -8.90 5.90 -1.61
C LYS A 19 -8.43 6.58 -2.90
N GLY A 20 -8.29 5.82 -3.96
CA GLY A 20 -7.81 6.36 -5.24
C GLY A 20 -6.29 6.31 -5.40
N ARG A 21 -5.59 5.77 -4.41
CA ARG A 21 -4.14 5.60 -4.46
C ARG A 21 -3.77 4.16 -4.12
N VAL A 22 -2.58 3.75 -4.59
CA VAL A 22 -2.00 2.45 -4.22
C VAL A 22 -0.58 2.66 -3.74
N ALA A 23 -0.11 1.77 -2.88
CA ALA A 23 1.27 1.73 -2.43
C ALA A 23 1.89 0.41 -2.85
N THR A 24 3.22 0.36 -2.88
CA THR A 24 3.92 -0.90 -3.15
C THR A 24 4.35 -1.56 -1.85
N TYR A 25 4.55 -2.86 -1.89
CA TYR A 25 5.09 -3.59 -0.72
C TYR A 25 6.42 -3.00 -0.28
N GLY A 26 7.30 -2.70 -1.24
CA GLY A 26 8.59 -2.09 -0.92
C GLY A 26 8.46 -0.73 -0.27
N GLN A 27 7.48 0.06 -0.69
CA GLN A 27 7.21 1.38 -0.12
C GLN A 27 6.79 1.26 1.35
N LEU A 28 5.89 0.32 1.66
CA LEU A 28 5.48 0.10 3.05
C LEU A 28 6.67 -0.30 3.93
N ALA A 29 7.49 -1.21 3.43
CA ALA A 29 8.68 -1.65 4.16
C ALA A 29 9.65 -0.49 4.38
N PHE A 30 9.84 0.35 3.38
CA PHE A 30 10.71 1.51 3.48
C PHE A 30 10.23 2.45 4.60
N TYR A 31 8.94 2.72 4.67
CA TYR A 31 8.39 3.63 5.68
C TYR A 31 8.52 3.11 7.10
N VAL A 32 8.60 1.80 7.29
CA VAL A 32 8.80 1.23 8.64
C VAL A 32 10.28 0.95 8.94
N GLY A 33 11.18 1.44 8.08
CA GLY A 33 12.61 1.35 8.34
C GLY A 33 13.27 0.05 7.89
N VAL A 34 12.64 -0.71 7.00
CA VAL A 34 13.19 -1.97 6.48
C VAL A 34 13.33 -1.86 4.96
N PRO A 35 14.37 -1.14 4.46
CA PRO A 35 14.58 -1.05 3.02
C PRO A 35 14.79 -2.46 2.46
N ARG A 36 14.28 -2.70 1.25
CA ARG A 36 14.29 -4.00 0.60
C ARG A 36 13.43 -5.05 1.33
N GLY A 37 12.51 -4.61 2.18
CA GLY A 37 11.62 -5.50 2.93
C GLY A 37 10.30 -5.81 2.24
N GLY A 38 10.24 -5.78 0.91
CA GLY A 38 8.99 -6.03 0.20
C GLY A 38 8.37 -7.39 0.50
N ARG A 39 9.20 -8.44 0.68
CA ARG A 39 8.69 -9.75 1.06
C ARG A 39 8.07 -9.75 2.45
N LEU A 40 8.70 -9.03 3.38
CA LEU A 40 8.16 -8.88 4.73
C LEU A 40 6.80 -8.19 4.68
N ALA A 41 6.69 -7.11 3.92
CA ALA A 41 5.42 -6.41 3.75
C ALA A 41 4.38 -7.29 3.09
N GLY A 42 4.79 -8.11 2.11
CA GLY A 42 3.89 -9.06 1.46
C GLY A 42 3.32 -10.08 2.44
N ARG A 43 4.17 -10.61 3.35
CA ARG A 43 3.71 -11.53 4.39
C ARG A 43 2.76 -10.83 5.36
N ALA A 44 3.07 -9.59 5.72
CA ALA A 44 2.21 -8.82 6.62
C ALA A 44 0.82 -8.65 6.00
N MET A 45 0.75 -8.27 4.73
CA MET A 45 -0.53 -8.07 4.05
C MET A 45 -1.31 -9.38 3.94
N ALA A 46 -0.62 -10.50 3.64
CA ALA A 46 -1.26 -11.81 3.55
C ALA A 46 -1.83 -12.27 4.91
N ASN A 47 -1.29 -11.77 6.00
CA ASN A 47 -1.70 -12.15 7.35
C ASN A 47 -2.46 -11.01 8.08
N ALA A 48 -2.94 -10.03 7.34
CA ALA A 48 -3.61 -8.88 7.94
C ALA A 48 -4.87 -9.32 8.71
N PRO A 49 -5.06 -8.80 9.93
CA PRO A 49 -6.26 -9.14 10.72
C PRO A 49 -7.53 -8.67 10.04
N GLN A 50 -8.50 -9.56 9.88
CA GLN A 50 -9.71 -9.28 9.12
C GLN A 50 -10.61 -8.22 9.75
N GLY A 51 -10.63 -8.12 11.06
CA GLY A 51 -11.53 -7.20 11.76
C GLY A 51 -11.06 -5.75 11.79
N ARG A 52 -9.89 -5.43 11.24
CA ARG A 52 -9.29 -4.11 11.37
C ARG A 52 -9.47 -3.20 10.15
N ASN A 53 -10.11 -3.69 9.11
CA ASN A 53 -10.34 -2.92 7.87
C ASN A 53 -9.08 -2.33 7.26
N ILE A 54 -7.98 -3.08 7.30
CA ILE A 54 -6.73 -2.67 6.66
C ILE A 54 -6.91 -2.73 5.15
N PRO A 55 -6.62 -1.65 4.41
CA PRO A 55 -6.89 -1.62 2.96
C PRO A 55 -5.85 -2.40 2.16
N CYS A 56 -5.81 -3.71 2.35
CA CYS A 56 -4.85 -4.59 1.67
C CYS A 56 -4.97 -4.52 0.15
N HIS A 57 -6.15 -4.21 -0.36
CA HIS A 57 -6.37 -4.07 -1.79
C HIS A 57 -5.62 -2.89 -2.40
N ARG A 58 -5.19 -1.92 -1.58
CA ARG A 58 -4.44 -0.75 -2.04
C ARG A 58 -2.93 -0.99 -2.07
N VAL A 59 -2.49 -2.24 -1.93
CA VAL A 59 -1.07 -2.59 -1.96
C VAL A 59 -0.81 -3.51 -3.13
N VAL A 60 0.15 -3.12 -3.98
CA VAL A 60 0.49 -3.84 -5.21
C VAL A 60 2.01 -3.98 -5.29
N ASN A 61 2.51 -4.71 -6.28
CA ASN A 61 3.96 -4.79 -6.47
C ASN A 61 4.48 -3.54 -7.19
N SER A 62 5.78 -3.44 -7.37
CA SER A 62 6.41 -2.26 -7.96
C SER A 62 5.97 -1.97 -9.40
N ALA A 63 5.48 -2.98 -10.11
CA ALA A 63 4.95 -2.82 -11.46
C ALA A 63 3.45 -2.51 -11.48
N GLY A 64 2.81 -2.45 -10.32
CA GLY A 64 1.39 -2.21 -10.24
C GLY A 64 0.54 -3.47 -10.37
N ARG A 65 1.16 -4.64 -10.24
CA ARG A 65 0.44 -5.90 -10.36
C ARG A 65 -0.26 -6.24 -9.05
N CYS A 66 -1.50 -6.68 -9.16
CA CYS A 66 -2.28 -7.14 -8.02
C CYS A 66 -1.70 -8.42 -7.42
N ALA A 67 -2.03 -8.67 -6.15
CA ALA A 67 -1.53 -9.84 -5.44
C ALA A 67 -2.05 -11.13 -6.08
N PRO A 68 -1.17 -12.14 -6.28
CA PRO A 68 -1.62 -13.42 -6.80
C PRO A 68 -2.68 -14.03 -5.90
N GLY A 69 -3.75 -14.54 -6.49
CA GLY A 69 -4.82 -15.17 -5.74
C GLY A 69 -5.85 -14.22 -5.13
N TYR A 70 -5.60 -12.92 -5.16
CA TYR A 70 -6.56 -11.93 -4.66
C TYR A 70 -7.46 -11.49 -5.82
N THR A 71 -8.41 -12.33 -6.17
CA THR A 71 -9.21 -12.16 -7.38
C THR A 71 -10.12 -10.93 -7.36
N GLU A 72 -10.50 -10.45 -6.19
CA GLU A 72 -11.37 -9.29 -6.05
C GLU A 72 -10.64 -7.95 -6.04
N GLN A 73 -9.32 -7.99 -5.92
CA GLN A 73 -8.51 -6.77 -5.74
C GLN A 73 -8.76 -5.74 -6.84
N LYS A 74 -8.72 -6.18 -8.09
CA LYS A 74 -8.91 -5.29 -9.23
C LYS A 74 -10.26 -4.59 -9.18
N LYS A 75 -11.32 -5.34 -8.89
CA LYS A 75 -12.67 -4.78 -8.81
C LYS A 75 -12.79 -3.75 -7.70
N LEU A 76 -12.18 -4.03 -6.55
CA LEU A 76 -12.20 -3.10 -5.43
C LEU A 76 -11.48 -1.81 -5.81
N LEU A 77 -10.32 -1.92 -6.47
CA LEU A 77 -9.56 -0.75 -6.90
C LEU A 77 -10.32 0.05 -7.96
N GLU A 78 -10.94 -0.63 -8.91
CA GLU A 78 -11.73 0.05 -9.95
C GLU A 78 -12.90 0.83 -9.35
N LYS A 79 -13.52 0.30 -8.31
CA LYS A 79 -14.58 1.01 -7.60
C LYS A 79 -14.08 2.29 -6.94
N GLU A 80 -12.78 2.34 -6.62
CA GLU A 80 -12.16 3.53 -6.03
C GLU A 80 -11.60 4.49 -7.07
N GLY A 81 -11.84 4.23 -8.34
CA GLY A 81 -11.38 5.10 -9.42
C GLY A 81 -9.99 4.80 -9.94
N ILE A 82 -9.40 3.68 -9.55
CA ILE A 82 -8.08 3.29 -10.03
C ILE A 82 -8.15 2.84 -11.49
N VAL A 83 -7.28 3.38 -12.31
CA VAL A 83 -7.18 3.05 -13.73
C VAL A 83 -6.10 2.00 -13.93
N PHE A 84 -6.40 1.00 -14.74
CA PHE A 84 -5.46 -0.05 -15.10
C PHE A 84 -4.97 0.16 -16.53
N SER A 85 -3.68 -0.08 -16.75
CA SER A 85 -3.08 -0.01 -18.07
C SER A 85 -3.46 -1.23 -18.91
N LYS A 86 -3.10 -1.21 -20.19
CA LYS A 86 -3.42 -2.31 -21.12
C LYS A 86 -2.87 -3.65 -20.68
N ASN A 87 -1.75 -3.66 -19.95
CA ASN A 87 -1.15 -4.90 -19.45
C ASN A 87 -1.86 -5.46 -18.21
N GLY A 88 -2.92 -4.81 -17.74
CA GLY A 88 -3.66 -5.27 -16.55
C GLY A 88 -3.08 -4.80 -15.23
N HIS A 89 -2.04 -3.97 -15.25
CA HIS A 89 -1.43 -3.42 -14.04
C HIS A 89 -1.98 -2.02 -13.75
N VAL A 90 -1.97 -1.64 -12.48
CA VAL A 90 -2.35 -0.28 -12.08
C VAL A 90 -1.47 0.73 -12.82
N ASP A 91 -2.07 1.83 -13.29
CA ASP A 91 -1.32 2.95 -13.83
C ASP A 91 -0.61 3.66 -12.67
N MET A 92 0.62 3.24 -12.39
CA MET A 92 1.38 3.71 -11.24
C MET A 92 1.74 5.19 -11.33
N GLN A 93 1.94 5.70 -12.53
CA GLN A 93 2.25 7.11 -12.70
C GLN A 93 1.10 7.98 -12.19
N ARG A 94 -0.12 7.49 -12.37
CA ARG A 94 -1.32 8.22 -11.97
C ARG A 94 -1.70 7.99 -10.51
N HIS A 95 -1.48 6.79 -9.99
CA HIS A 95 -2.10 6.37 -8.73
C HIS A 95 -1.14 6.05 -7.59
N LEU A 96 0.18 6.04 -7.82
CA LEU A 96 1.11 5.73 -6.74
C LEU A 96 0.97 6.75 -5.60
N TRP A 97 0.78 6.23 -4.38
CA TRP A 97 0.69 7.05 -3.19
C TRP A 97 2.02 7.74 -2.92
N ASN A 98 2.00 9.03 -2.78
CA ASN A 98 3.18 9.82 -2.47
C ASN A 98 2.82 10.82 -1.37
N PRO A 99 2.93 10.42 -0.10
CA PRO A 99 2.49 11.25 1.03
C PRO A 99 3.09 12.66 1.03
N GLY A 100 4.39 12.78 0.75
CA GLY A 100 5.06 14.09 0.76
C GLY A 100 4.55 15.02 -0.33
N GLU A 101 4.29 14.48 -1.50
CA GLU A 101 3.83 15.25 -2.64
C GLU A 101 2.39 15.74 -2.46
N ASN A 102 1.57 14.96 -1.75
CA ASN A 102 0.15 15.26 -1.56
C ASN A 102 -0.12 16.16 -0.37
N ALA A 103 0.91 16.48 0.42
CA ALA A 103 0.75 17.33 1.59
C ALA A 103 0.54 18.79 1.14
N GLN A 104 -0.36 19.50 1.83
CA GLN A 104 -0.69 20.87 1.49
C GLN A 104 0.19 21.90 2.21
N ASN A 105 0.84 21.47 3.28
CA ASN A 105 1.71 22.35 4.07
C ASN A 105 2.65 21.50 4.93
N GLU A 106 3.58 22.18 5.61
CA GLU A 106 4.59 21.52 6.43
C GLU A 106 4.00 20.73 7.60
N SER A 107 2.90 21.21 8.17
CA SER A 107 2.29 20.48 9.28
C SER A 107 1.71 19.16 8.81
N GLU A 108 1.19 19.09 7.60
CA GLU A 108 0.75 17.82 7.03
C GLU A 108 1.94 16.90 6.78
N LEU A 109 3.03 17.45 6.24
CA LEU A 109 4.26 16.67 6.01
C LEU A 109 4.81 16.10 7.31
N SER A 110 4.77 16.86 8.39
CA SER A 110 5.31 16.41 9.67
C SER A 110 4.49 15.29 10.29
N GLN A 111 3.27 15.07 9.83
CA GLN A 111 2.39 14.00 10.30
C GLN A 111 2.57 12.70 9.52
N ILE A 112 3.32 12.73 8.45
CA ILE A 112 3.55 11.56 7.61
C ILE A 112 4.69 10.74 8.21
N PRO A 113 4.49 9.45 8.50
CA PRO A 113 5.51 8.60 9.10
C PRO A 113 6.69 8.32 8.18
#